data_0632c956ea4c224ee08d466b01f8fe07
#
_entry.id   0632c956ea4c224ee08d466b01f8fe07
#
_cell.length_a   1.000
_cell.length_b   1.000
_cell.length_c   1.000
_cell.angle_alpha   90.00
_cell.angle_beta   90.00
_cell.angle_gamma   90.00
#
_symmetry.space_group_name_H-M   'P 1'
#
loop_
_entity.id
_entity.type
_entity.pdbx_description
1 polymer ?
#
loop_
_entity_poly.entity_id
_entity_poly.type
_entity_poly.pdbx_seq_one_letter_code
_entity_poly.pdbx_strand_id
1 'polypeptide(L)'
;MKKLLILLACLSISSTTLAYSNEDLAKVQAGGNCVGGDLSGADLSGLDLSDRNLEGTKFNQARLVGTSFNNSNLNDAVFDHALMNGATFRSADITGASFKYASGTSADFTNADLSASNIYRAQLRGAKFLNANLQHIEGQEASMDSILADYANFTNSNLPYAWMYKAQLKNATFTGANLFSAKLQHADLTEADMSSAKMGKANLRSSVLANTKFNAAVLDNADLRNADLTYTEFGTATKLNTKFE
;
A
#
# COMPACT_ATOMS: atom_id res chain seq x y z
N MET A 1 -53.20 -38.10 -22.22
CA MET A 1 -52.59 -37.28 -21.15
C MET A 1 -51.29 -37.95 -20.70
N LYS A 2 -50.16 -37.56 -21.30
CA LYS A 2 -48.83 -38.10 -20.96
C LYS A 2 -48.19 -37.13 -19.95
N LYS A 3 -48.02 -37.60 -18.72
CA LYS A 3 -47.28 -36.87 -17.68
C LYS A 3 -45.79 -36.90 -18.01
N LEU A 4 -45.22 -35.73 -18.32
CA LEU A 4 -43.80 -35.53 -18.50
C LEU A 4 -43.15 -35.48 -17.12
N LEU A 5 -42.44 -36.55 -16.76
CA LEU A 5 -41.62 -36.63 -15.56
C LEU A 5 -40.32 -35.86 -15.86
N ILE A 6 -40.17 -34.66 -15.35
CA ILE A 6 -38.91 -33.93 -15.38
C ILE A 6 -38.04 -34.53 -14.27
N LEU A 7 -37.03 -35.30 -14.65
CA LEU A 7 -36.00 -35.82 -13.80
C LEU A 7 -35.11 -34.62 -13.40
N LEU A 8 -35.29 -34.07 -12.19
CA LEU A 8 -34.35 -33.13 -11.62
C LEU A 8 -33.07 -33.92 -11.29
N ALA A 9 -32.10 -33.85 -12.19
CA ALA A 9 -30.75 -34.26 -11.86
C ALA A 9 -30.22 -33.28 -10.80
N CYS A 10 -30.17 -33.74 -9.56
CA CYS A 10 -29.37 -33.07 -8.52
C CYS A 10 -27.91 -33.15 -8.94
N LEU A 11 -27.43 -32.13 -9.69
CA LEU A 11 -26.03 -31.83 -9.65
C LEU A 11 -25.74 -31.43 -8.19
N SER A 12 -25.01 -32.27 -7.49
CA SER A 12 -24.32 -31.93 -6.29
C SER A 12 -23.23 -30.91 -6.68
N ILE A 13 -23.63 -29.64 -6.81
CA ILE A 13 -22.68 -28.53 -6.75
C ILE A 13 -22.16 -28.63 -5.32
N SER A 14 -20.91 -29.08 -5.17
CA SER A 14 -20.18 -28.87 -3.92
C SER A 14 -20.35 -27.41 -3.59
N SER A 15 -21.17 -27.12 -2.60
CA SER A 15 -21.31 -25.79 -2.05
C SER A 15 -19.93 -25.41 -1.48
N THR A 16 -19.10 -24.78 -2.30
CA THR A 16 -18.07 -23.91 -1.75
C THR A 16 -18.84 -22.92 -0.89
N THR A 17 -18.74 -23.07 0.41
CA THR A 17 -19.30 -22.09 1.33
C THR A 17 -18.76 -20.76 0.91
N LEU A 18 -19.62 -19.88 0.39
CA LEU A 18 -19.26 -18.51 0.07
C LEU A 18 -18.68 -17.92 1.36
N ALA A 19 -17.48 -17.35 1.29
CA ALA A 19 -16.80 -16.80 2.47
C ALA A 19 -17.46 -15.51 2.96
N TYR A 20 -18.35 -14.89 2.16
CA TYR A 20 -18.98 -13.60 2.46
C TYR A 20 -20.44 -13.73 2.87
N SER A 21 -20.95 -12.70 3.55
CA SER A 21 -22.37 -12.52 3.87
C SER A 21 -23.15 -12.06 2.63
N ASN A 22 -24.16 -12.86 2.21
CA ASN A 22 -25.05 -12.46 1.12
C ASN A 22 -25.83 -11.18 1.45
N GLU A 23 -26.17 -10.95 2.73
CA GLU A 23 -26.82 -9.72 3.18
C GLU A 23 -25.92 -8.52 2.99
N ASP A 24 -24.65 -8.62 3.41
CA ASP A 24 -23.70 -7.52 3.28
C ASP A 24 -23.37 -7.25 1.81
N LEU A 25 -23.25 -8.28 0.98
CA LEU A 25 -23.07 -8.12 -0.46
C LEU A 25 -24.27 -7.38 -1.08
N ALA A 26 -25.50 -7.80 -0.79
CA ALA A 26 -26.69 -7.12 -1.29
C ALA A 26 -26.75 -5.64 -0.83
N LYS A 27 -26.34 -5.38 0.42
CA LYS A 27 -26.31 -4.05 1.01
C LYS A 27 -25.37 -3.11 0.24
N VAL A 28 -24.13 -3.54 -0.04
CA VAL A 28 -23.16 -2.70 -0.79
C VAL A 28 -23.55 -2.56 -2.27
N GLN A 29 -24.10 -3.61 -2.89
CA GLN A 29 -24.62 -3.54 -4.27
C GLN A 29 -25.80 -2.57 -4.41
N ALA A 30 -26.63 -2.45 -3.38
CA ALA A 30 -27.71 -1.46 -3.31
C ALA A 30 -27.21 -0.04 -2.95
N GLY A 31 -25.90 0.15 -2.78
CA GLY A 31 -25.31 1.45 -2.44
C GLY A 31 -25.36 1.78 -0.94
N GLY A 32 -25.55 0.80 -0.07
CA GLY A 32 -25.55 0.98 1.39
C GLY A 32 -24.16 0.95 2.04
N ASN A 33 -24.09 1.41 3.29
CA ASN A 33 -22.93 1.24 4.16
C ASN A 33 -22.81 -0.21 4.65
N CYS A 34 -21.61 -0.63 5.04
CA CYS A 34 -21.38 -2.00 5.49
C CYS A 34 -20.35 -2.06 6.62
N VAL A 35 -20.63 -1.37 7.73
CA VAL A 35 -19.74 -1.33 8.90
C VAL A 35 -19.61 -2.72 9.51
N GLY A 36 -18.37 -3.21 9.67
CA GLY A 36 -18.06 -4.52 10.22
C GLY A 36 -18.55 -5.70 9.40
N GLY A 37 -19.06 -5.48 8.18
CA GLY A 37 -19.60 -6.52 7.32
C GLY A 37 -18.56 -7.51 6.81
N ASP A 38 -19.00 -8.65 6.29
CA ASP A 38 -18.12 -9.68 5.73
C ASP A 38 -18.34 -9.85 4.22
N LEU A 39 -17.39 -9.32 3.46
CA LEU A 39 -17.31 -9.39 1.99
C LEU A 39 -16.10 -10.23 1.54
N SER A 40 -15.61 -11.10 2.42
CA SER A 40 -14.44 -11.95 2.15
C SER A 40 -14.67 -12.85 0.94
N GLY A 41 -13.79 -12.79 -0.06
CA GLY A 41 -13.90 -13.57 -1.29
C GLY A 41 -14.97 -13.10 -2.28
N ALA A 42 -15.74 -12.05 -1.97
CA ALA A 42 -16.75 -11.50 -2.89
C ALA A 42 -16.08 -10.89 -4.13
N ASP A 43 -16.77 -10.98 -5.29
CA ASP A 43 -16.40 -10.23 -6.50
C ASP A 43 -17.15 -8.89 -6.52
N LEU A 44 -16.39 -7.82 -6.27
CA LEU A 44 -16.87 -6.44 -6.24
C LEU A 44 -16.18 -5.61 -7.35
N SER A 45 -15.60 -6.29 -8.35
CA SER A 45 -14.83 -5.64 -9.41
C SER A 45 -15.65 -4.59 -10.13
N GLY A 46 -15.06 -3.39 -10.28
CA GLY A 46 -15.68 -2.25 -10.97
C GLY A 46 -16.85 -1.60 -10.24
N LEU A 47 -17.20 -2.04 -9.03
CA LEU A 47 -18.25 -1.38 -8.26
C LEU A 47 -17.80 0.01 -7.76
N ASP A 48 -18.77 0.92 -7.65
CA ASP A 48 -18.58 2.20 -7.00
C ASP A 48 -19.04 2.11 -5.54
N LEU A 49 -18.06 2.06 -4.63
CA LEU A 49 -18.21 2.07 -3.18
C LEU A 49 -17.73 3.40 -2.58
N SER A 50 -17.70 4.46 -3.39
CA SER A 50 -17.30 5.79 -2.95
C SER A 50 -18.25 6.38 -1.93
N ASP A 51 -17.74 7.26 -1.06
CA ASP A 51 -18.52 7.98 -0.04
C ASP A 51 -19.28 7.06 0.94
N ARG A 52 -18.77 5.80 1.16
CA ARG A 52 -19.40 4.82 2.03
C ARG A 52 -18.71 4.73 3.38
N ASN A 53 -19.49 4.38 4.40
CA ASN A 53 -18.93 3.89 5.65
C ASN A 53 -18.78 2.36 5.59
N LEU A 54 -17.51 1.92 5.49
CA LEU A 54 -17.08 0.54 5.37
C LEU A 54 -16.10 0.18 6.50
N GLU A 55 -16.17 0.93 7.61
CA GLU A 55 -15.32 0.73 8.79
C GLU A 55 -15.36 -0.73 9.27
N GLY A 56 -14.18 -1.33 9.52
CA GLY A 56 -14.03 -2.71 9.97
C GLY A 56 -14.53 -3.76 8.99
N THR A 57 -14.93 -3.40 7.77
CA THR A 57 -15.41 -4.37 6.76
C THR A 57 -14.29 -5.32 6.34
N LYS A 58 -14.63 -6.60 6.21
CA LYS A 58 -13.69 -7.64 5.78
C LYS A 58 -13.80 -7.83 4.26
N PHE A 59 -12.70 -7.57 3.56
CA PHE A 59 -12.50 -7.80 2.13
C PHE A 59 -11.40 -8.85 1.88
N ASN A 60 -11.16 -9.74 2.86
CA ASN A 60 -10.12 -10.78 2.72
C ASN A 60 -10.33 -11.59 1.45
N GLN A 61 -9.29 -11.72 0.61
CA GLN A 61 -9.35 -12.49 -0.65
C GLN A 61 -10.42 -11.98 -1.64
N ALA A 62 -11.07 -10.83 -1.40
CA ALA A 62 -12.06 -10.27 -2.30
C ALA A 62 -11.42 -9.85 -3.64
N ARG A 63 -12.22 -9.89 -4.70
CA ARG A 63 -11.87 -9.36 -6.01
C ARG A 63 -12.38 -7.92 -6.12
N LEU A 64 -11.47 -6.97 -6.11
CA LEU A 64 -11.73 -5.52 -6.06
C LEU A 64 -11.10 -4.80 -7.27
N VAL A 65 -10.93 -5.49 -8.40
CA VAL A 65 -10.25 -4.94 -9.56
C VAL A 65 -11.03 -3.76 -10.12
N GLY A 66 -10.41 -2.56 -10.11
CA GLY A 66 -11.05 -1.34 -10.58
C GLY A 66 -12.21 -0.84 -9.70
N THR A 67 -12.39 -1.36 -8.50
CA THR A 67 -13.40 -0.89 -7.53
C THR A 67 -13.03 0.52 -7.05
N SER A 68 -14.03 1.39 -6.90
CA SER A 68 -13.85 2.73 -6.35
C SER A 68 -14.24 2.75 -4.86
N PHE A 69 -13.32 3.23 -4.02
CA PHE A 69 -13.51 3.51 -2.59
C PHE A 69 -13.23 4.99 -2.28
N ASN A 70 -13.35 5.86 -3.27
CA ASN A 70 -12.97 7.27 -3.08
C ASN A 70 -13.83 7.91 -1.96
N ASN A 71 -13.18 8.72 -1.10
CA ASN A 71 -13.80 9.43 0.03
C ASN A 71 -14.47 8.51 1.06
N SER A 72 -14.25 7.19 1.04
CA SER A 72 -14.90 6.26 1.97
C SER A 72 -14.17 6.20 3.30
N ASN A 73 -14.92 5.91 4.37
CA ASN A 73 -14.36 5.48 5.64
C ASN A 73 -14.10 3.96 5.59
N LEU A 74 -12.83 3.58 5.63
CA LEU A 74 -12.32 2.21 5.61
C LEU A 74 -11.44 1.93 6.83
N ASN A 75 -11.62 2.68 7.92
CA ASN A 75 -10.85 2.49 9.15
C ASN A 75 -10.95 1.05 9.62
N ASP A 76 -9.81 0.45 9.97
CA ASP A 76 -9.70 -0.94 10.41
C ASP A 76 -10.24 -1.99 9.42
N ALA A 77 -10.52 -1.63 8.16
CA ALA A 77 -10.94 -2.59 7.15
C ALA A 77 -9.83 -3.59 6.81
N VAL A 78 -10.21 -4.81 6.42
CA VAL A 78 -9.26 -5.90 6.18
C VAL A 78 -9.26 -6.33 4.72
N PHE A 79 -8.18 -6.03 4.00
CA PHE A 79 -7.96 -6.36 2.59
C PHE A 79 -6.91 -7.46 2.39
N ASP A 80 -6.66 -8.29 3.42
CA ASP A 80 -5.61 -9.30 3.35
C ASP A 80 -5.84 -10.26 2.18
N HIS A 81 -4.80 -10.45 1.33
CA HIS A 81 -4.85 -11.26 0.11
C HIS A 81 -5.86 -10.78 -0.95
N ALA A 82 -6.46 -9.59 -0.83
CA ALA A 82 -7.39 -9.06 -1.82
C ALA A 82 -6.71 -8.76 -3.17
N LEU A 83 -7.46 -8.88 -4.25
CA LEU A 83 -7.05 -8.52 -5.62
C LEU A 83 -7.64 -7.15 -5.97
N MET A 84 -6.87 -6.08 -5.78
CA MET A 84 -7.32 -4.69 -5.89
C MET A 84 -6.55 -3.89 -6.97
N ASN A 85 -6.13 -4.58 -8.04
CA ASN A 85 -5.38 -3.93 -9.11
C ASN A 85 -6.22 -2.82 -9.77
N GLY A 86 -5.66 -1.61 -9.85
CA GLY A 86 -6.35 -0.44 -10.39
C GLY A 86 -7.54 0.06 -9.56
N ALA A 87 -7.76 -0.46 -8.34
CA ALA A 87 -8.75 0.10 -7.42
C ALA A 87 -8.36 1.53 -7.02
N THR A 88 -9.36 2.36 -6.68
CA THR A 88 -9.12 3.74 -6.28
C THR A 88 -9.60 4.00 -4.86
N PHE A 89 -8.74 4.66 -4.08
CA PHE A 89 -8.93 5.00 -2.67
C PHE A 89 -8.67 6.49 -2.43
N ARG A 90 -8.95 7.34 -3.42
CA ARG A 90 -8.61 8.77 -3.34
C ARG A 90 -9.32 9.42 -2.19
N SER A 91 -8.58 10.14 -1.35
CA SER A 91 -9.09 10.84 -0.18
C SER A 91 -9.89 9.94 0.78
N ALA A 92 -9.68 8.62 0.72
CA ALA A 92 -10.30 7.70 1.67
C ALA A 92 -9.56 7.74 3.01
N ASP A 93 -10.31 7.53 4.09
CA ASP A 93 -9.75 7.27 5.40
C ASP A 93 -9.60 5.75 5.58
N ILE A 94 -8.33 5.29 5.60
CA ILE A 94 -7.95 3.87 5.63
C ILE A 94 -7.07 3.60 6.86
N THR A 95 -7.20 4.44 7.87
CA THR A 95 -6.40 4.35 9.10
C THR A 95 -6.52 2.97 9.74
N GLY A 96 -5.41 2.36 10.12
CA GLY A 96 -5.37 1.05 10.79
C GLY A 96 -5.73 -0.15 9.91
N ALA A 97 -6.06 0.04 8.62
CA ALA A 97 -6.47 -1.05 7.74
C ALA A 97 -5.34 -2.06 7.46
N SER A 98 -5.72 -3.30 7.15
CA SER A 98 -4.78 -4.37 6.80
C SER A 98 -4.85 -4.72 5.32
N PHE A 99 -3.67 -4.69 4.65
CA PHE A 99 -3.47 -5.06 3.26
C PHE A 99 -2.40 -6.15 3.10
N LYS A 100 -2.21 -7.01 4.11
CA LYS A 100 -1.16 -8.03 4.08
C LYS A 100 -1.34 -8.92 2.86
N TYR A 101 -0.25 -9.07 2.08
CA TYR A 101 -0.24 -9.89 0.87
C TYR A 101 -1.24 -9.47 -0.22
N ALA A 102 -1.88 -8.30 -0.10
CA ALA A 102 -2.81 -7.79 -1.11
C ALA A 102 -2.08 -7.49 -2.43
N SER A 103 -2.77 -7.67 -3.55
CA SER A 103 -2.30 -7.28 -4.88
C SER A 103 -3.00 -6.00 -5.32
N GLY A 104 -2.27 -4.88 -5.28
CA GLY A 104 -2.77 -3.54 -5.61
C GLY A 104 -1.92 -2.83 -6.67
N THR A 105 -1.46 -3.57 -7.68
CA THR A 105 -0.71 -2.95 -8.80
C THR A 105 -1.51 -1.82 -9.41
N SER A 106 -0.88 -0.64 -9.54
CA SER A 106 -1.50 0.59 -10.06
C SER A 106 -2.74 1.08 -9.29
N ALA A 107 -2.94 0.66 -8.04
CA ALA A 107 -3.99 1.23 -7.18
C ALA A 107 -3.70 2.71 -6.90
N ASP A 108 -4.74 3.49 -6.66
CA ASP A 108 -4.64 4.95 -6.49
C ASP A 108 -5.06 5.36 -5.08
N PHE A 109 -4.10 5.70 -4.23
CA PHE A 109 -4.25 6.18 -2.85
C PHE A 109 -3.95 7.69 -2.74
N THR A 110 -4.11 8.44 -3.83
CA THR A 110 -3.83 9.89 -3.81
C THR A 110 -4.65 10.59 -2.72
N ASN A 111 -3.99 11.38 -1.85
CA ASN A 111 -4.57 12.09 -0.70
C ASN A 111 -5.23 11.18 0.35
N ALA A 112 -5.05 9.86 0.31
CA ALA A 112 -5.62 8.96 1.31
C ALA A 112 -4.85 9.01 2.64
N ASP A 113 -5.53 8.72 3.74
CA ASP A 113 -4.90 8.47 5.03
C ASP A 113 -4.77 6.96 5.26
N LEU A 114 -3.53 6.45 5.20
CA LEU A 114 -3.18 5.06 5.48
C LEU A 114 -2.43 4.94 6.83
N SER A 115 -2.47 5.95 7.68
CA SER A 115 -1.69 5.92 8.91
C SER A 115 -1.98 4.67 9.74
N ALA A 116 -0.93 4.13 10.36
CA ALA A 116 -0.98 2.90 11.15
C ALA A 116 -1.47 1.64 10.41
N SER A 117 -1.64 1.68 9.08
CA SER A 117 -2.05 0.51 8.30
C SER A 117 -0.92 -0.51 8.12
N ASN A 118 -1.28 -1.73 7.76
CA ASN A 118 -0.34 -2.82 7.55
C ASN A 118 -0.33 -3.27 6.08
N ILE A 119 0.79 -3.00 5.40
CA ILE A 119 1.03 -3.39 3.99
C ILE A 119 2.11 -4.49 3.89
N TYR A 120 2.27 -5.32 4.92
CA TYR A 120 3.27 -6.39 4.93
C TYR A 120 3.17 -7.27 3.69
N ARG A 121 4.27 -7.35 2.91
CA ARG A 121 4.37 -8.10 1.64
C ARG A 121 3.29 -7.76 0.60
N ALA A 122 2.62 -6.62 0.71
CA ALA A 122 1.68 -6.17 -0.31
C ALA A 122 2.41 -5.89 -1.64
N GLN A 123 1.75 -6.15 -2.76
CA GLN A 123 2.24 -5.91 -4.10
C GLN A 123 1.61 -4.62 -4.64
N LEU A 124 2.31 -3.49 -4.48
CA LEU A 124 1.82 -2.14 -4.78
C LEU A 124 2.61 -1.49 -5.93
N ARG A 125 3.15 -2.30 -6.85
CA ARG A 125 3.93 -1.80 -7.97
C ARG A 125 3.15 -0.77 -8.79
N GLY A 126 3.76 0.40 -9.02
CA GLY A 126 3.15 1.48 -9.77
C GLY A 126 1.93 2.13 -9.12
N ALA A 127 1.65 1.82 -7.84
CA ALA A 127 0.58 2.48 -7.11
C ALA A 127 0.89 3.98 -6.91
N LYS A 128 -0.18 4.77 -6.74
CA LYS A 128 -0.08 6.22 -6.50
C LYS A 128 -0.37 6.53 -5.04
N PHE A 129 0.55 7.26 -4.41
CA PHE A 129 0.46 7.74 -3.04
C PHE A 129 0.72 9.26 -2.97
N LEU A 130 0.39 10.00 -4.02
CA LEU A 130 0.61 11.46 -4.05
C LEU A 130 -0.09 12.12 -2.86
N ASN A 131 0.67 12.87 -2.04
CA ASN A 131 0.19 13.52 -0.81
C ASN A 131 -0.46 12.56 0.21
N ALA A 132 -0.27 11.25 0.12
CA ALA A 132 -0.86 10.31 1.06
C ALA A 132 -0.17 10.35 2.42
N ASN A 133 -0.93 10.10 3.48
CA ASN A 133 -0.41 9.89 4.82
C ASN A 133 -0.12 8.42 5.07
N LEU A 134 1.16 8.06 5.19
CA LEU A 134 1.65 6.70 5.45
C LEU A 134 2.44 6.64 6.77
N GLN A 135 2.12 7.53 7.72
CA GLN A 135 2.78 7.53 9.01
C GLN A 135 2.53 6.21 9.76
N HIS A 136 3.57 5.70 10.43
CA HIS A 136 3.48 4.50 11.27
C HIS A 136 3.00 3.23 10.55
N ILE A 137 3.06 3.16 9.22
CA ILE A 137 2.68 1.92 8.52
C ILE A 137 3.66 0.79 8.81
N GLU A 138 3.15 -0.44 8.80
CA GLU A 138 3.92 -1.68 8.84
C GLU A 138 4.03 -2.26 7.43
N GLY A 139 5.19 -2.12 6.78
CA GLY A 139 5.36 -2.47 5.36
C GLY A 139 6.61 -3.28 5.07
N GLN A 140 7.03 -4.15 5.99
CA GLN A 140 8.17 -5.03 5.76
C GLN A 140 7.98 -5.85 4.47
N GLU A 141 9.00 -5.90 3.62
CA GLU A 141 9.03 -6.63 2.35
C GLU A 141 7.92 -6.21 1.34
N ALA A 142 7.28 -5.04 1.53
CA ALA A 142 6.31 -4.53 0.56
C ALA A 142 6.99 -4.25 -0.79
N SER A 143 6.31 -4.61 -1.89
CA SER A 143 6.74 -4.31 -3.24
C SER A 143 6.10 -3.00 -3.70
N MET A 144 6.88 -1.93 -3.68
CA MET A 144 6.49 -0.56 -4.05
C MET A 144 7.35 -0.03 -5.20
N ASP A 145 7.77 -0.90 -6.13
CA ASP A 145 8.55 -0.49 -7.29
C ASP A 145 7.75 0.48 -8.16
N SER A 146 8.41 1.54 -8.61
CA SER A 146 7.84 2.57 -9.49
C SER A 146 6.58 3.24 -8.95
N ILE A 147 6.39 3.30 -7.64
CA ILE A 147 5.28 4.07 -7.05
C ILE A 147 5.44 5.57 -7.36
N LEU A 148 4.31 6.29 -7.37
CA LEU A 148 4.25 7.74 -7.43
C LEU A 148 3.85 8.25 -6.04
N ALA A 149 4.80 8.74 -5.27
CA ALA A 149 4.61 9.10 -3.86
C ALA A 149 5.24 10.45 -3.51
N ASP A 150 5.23 11.37 -4.48
CA ASP A 150 5.68 12.74 -4.21
C ASP A 150 4.82 13.37 -3.12
N TYR A 151 5.47 14.07 -2.18
CA TYR A 151 4.86 14.69 -0.99
C TYR A 151 4.18 13.71 -0.01
N ALA A 152 4.40 12.40 -0.16
CA ALA A 152 3.85 11.41 0.78
C ALA A 152 4.59 11.46 2.13
N ASN A 153 3.86 11.17 3.19
CA ASN A 153 4.41 11.19 4.54
C ASN A 153 4.58 9.76 5.09
N PHE A 154 5.83 9.29 5.15
CA PHE A 154 6.24 7.99 5.72
C PHE A 154 6.88 8.13 7.10
N THR A 155 6.61 9.20 7.84
CA THR A 155 7.20 9.42 9.16
C THR A 155 6.98 8.23 10.09
N ASN A 156 8.06 7.74 10.73
CA ASN A 156 8.06 6.59 11.64
C ASN A 156 7.51 5.29 11.04
N SER A 157 7.44 5.17 9.72
CA SER A 157 7.02 3.93 9.06
C SER A 157 8.07 2.82 9.23
N ASN A 158 7.62 1.57 9.26
CA ASN A 158 8.46 0.39 9.37
C ASN A 158 8.50 -0.36 8.02
N LEU A 159 9.52 -0.06 7.20
CA LEU A 159 9.67 -0.51 5.81
C LEU A 159 10.98 -1.30 5.57
N PRO A 160 11.43 -2.17 6.48
CA PRO A 160 12.66 -2.92 6.24
C PRO A 160 12.46 -3.86 5.05
N TYR A 161 13.50 -3.99 4.22
CA TYR A 161 13.51 -4.82 3.01
C TYR A 161 12.47 -4.43 1.95
N ALA A 162 11.80 -3.27 2.07
CA ALA A 162 10.85 -2.80 1.07
C ALA A 162 11.54 -2.58 -0.29
N TRP A 163 10.81 -2.83 -1.37
CA TRP A 163 11.26 -2.66 -2.74
C TRP A 163 10.68 -1.37 -3.29
N MET A 164 11.51 -0.35 -3.54
CA MET A 164 11.14 0.97 -4.05
C MET A 164 11.99 1.34 -5.27
N TYR A 165 12.32 0.35 -6.10
CA TYR A 165 13.09 0.56 -7.32
C TYR A 165 12.36 1.54 -8.24
N LYS A 166 13.06 2.61 -8.69
CA LYS A 166 12.48 3.67 -9.54
C LYS A 166 11.27 4.40 -8.95
N ALA A 167 11.07 4.39 -7.64
CA ALA A 167 10.00 5.14 -7.00
C ALA A 167 10.20 6.66 -7.18
N GLN A 168 9.10 7.40 -7.39
CA GLN A 168 9.07 8.86 -7.36
C GLN A 168 8.67 9.29 -5.94
N LEU A 169 9.59 9.97 -5.24
CA LEU A 169 9.50 10.27 -3.81
C LEU A 169 9.93 11.72 -3.53
N LYS A 170 9.74 12.62 -4.51
CA LYS A 170 10.11 14.03 -4.34
C LYS A 170 9.35 14.65 -3.18
N ASN A 171 10.08 15.40 -2.34
CA ASN A 171 9.49 16.05 -1.18
C ASN A 171 8.80 15.07 -0.20
N ALA A 172 9.03 13.77 -0.31
CA ALA A 172 8.49 12.81 0.65
C ALA A 172 9.20 12.92 2.00
N THR A 173 8.46 12.63 3.08
CA THR A 173 9.00 12.64 4.43
C THR A 173 9.16 11.22 4.95
N PHE A 174 10.40 10.84 5.35
CA PHE A 174 10.74 9.56 5.97
C PHE A 174 11.38 9.76 7.36
N THR A 175 11.09 10.87 8.02
CA THR A 175 11.69 11.17 9.33
C THR A 175 11.44 10.01 10.29
N GLY A 176 12.54 9.44 10.85
CA GLY A 176 12.48 8.32 11.79
C GLY A 176 12.06 6.97 11.19
N ALA A 177 11.82 6.88 9.89
CA ALA A 177 11.42 5.63 9.24
C ALA A 177 12.51 4.55 9.31
N ASN A 178 12.09 3.29 9.40
CA ASN A 178 12.97 2.13 9.29
C ASN A 178 13.01 1.65 7.84
N LEU A 179 14.11 1.91 7.15
CA LEU A 179 14.39 1.50 5.77
C LEU A 179 15.59 0.53 5.72
N PHE A 180 15.81 -0.26 6.78
CA PHE A 180 16.91 -1.21 6.82
C PHE A 180 16.86 -2.17 5.63
N SER A 181 17.96 -2.25 4.87
CA SER A 181 18.06 -3.07 3.66
C SER A 181 17.01 -2.80 2.57
N ALA A 182 16.33 -1.65 2.60
CA ALA A 182 15.38 -1.26 1.55
C ALA A 182 16.09 -1.06 0.21
N LYS A 183 15.38 -1.26 -0.90
CA LYS A 183 15.89 -1.19 -2.27
C LYS A 183 15.36 0.05 -2.97
N LEU A 184 16.13 1.11 -2.97
CA LEU A 184 15.80 2.45 -3.49
C LEU A 184 16.62 2.79 -4.75
N GLN A 185 17.15 1.78 -5.48
CA GLN A 185 17.95 2.04 -6.67
C GLN A 185 17.12 2.80 -7.71
N HIS A 186 17.73 3.83 -8.30
CA HIS A 186 17.10 4.72 -9.28
C HIS A 186 15.86 5.46 -8.77
N ALA A 187 15.60 5.48 -7.49
CA ALA A 187 14.50 6.30 -6.92
C ALA A 187 14.85 7.80 -7.01
N ASP A 188 13.83 8.62 -7.18
CA ASP A 188 13.95 10.07 -7.13
C ASP A 188 13.48 10.55 -5.74
N LEU A 189 14.45 10.94 -4.92
CA LEU A 189 14.28 11.42 -3.56
C LEU A 189 14.61 12.93 -3.43
N THR A 190 14.55 13.66 -4.57
CA THR A 190 14.84 15.10 -4.57
C THR A 190 14.05 15.80 -3.48
N GLU A 191 14.73 16.59 -2.64
CA GLU A 191 14.14 17.37 -1.53
C GLU A 191 13.44 16.51 -0.45
N ALA A 192 13.63 15.19 -0.43
CA ALA A 192 13.05 14.34 0.60
C ALA A 192 13.71 14.55 1.97
N ASP A 193 12.93 14.38 3.03
CA ASP A 193 13.43 14.40 4.41
C ASP A 193 13.61 12.97 4.95
N MET A 194 14.86 12.52 5.01
CA MET A 194 15.28 11.23 5.55
C MET A 194 15.89 11.37 6.95
N SER A 195 15.63 12.48 7.64
CA SER A 195 16.23 12.75 8.96
C SER A 195 15.88 11.65 9.96
N SER A 196 16.87 11.20 10.73
CA SER A 196 16.75 10.11 11.71
C SER A 196 16.30 8.77 11.12
N ALA A 197 16.24 8.60 9.80
CA ALA A 197 15.86 7.34 9.17
C ALA A 197 16.93 6.25 9.41
N LYS A 198 16.49 5.02 9.66
CA LYS A 198 17.35 3.83 9.84
C LYS A 198 17.54 3.14 8.50
N MET A 199 18.62 3.46 7.79
CA MET A 199 18.89 3.02 6.42
C MET A 199 20.10 2.07 6.32
N GLY A 200 20.45 1.42 7.41
CA GLY A 200 21.57 0.47 7.40
C GLY A 200 21.39 -0.57 6.28
N LYS A 201 22.45 -0.79 5.47
CA LYS A 201 22.44 -1.69 4.30
C LYS A 201 21.43 -1.31 3.19
N ALA A 202 20.78 -0.16 3.23
CA ALA A 202 19.91 0.27 2.15
C ALA A 202 20.68 0.42 0.83
N ASN A 203 20.03 0.12 -0.29
CA ASN A 203 20.60 0.28 -1.61
C ASN A 203 19.99 1.48 -2.32
N LEU A 204 20.79 2.54 -2.44
CA LEU A 204 20.44 3.83 -3.06
C LEU A 204 21.25 4.07 -4.36
N ARG A 205 21.77 3.00 -4.99
CA ARG A 205 22.57 3.16 -6.20
C ARG A 205 21.82 3.89 -7.30
N SER A 206 22.50 4.86 -7.92
CA SER A 206 21.96 5.62 -9.03
C SER A 206 20.63 6.35 -8.70
N SER A 207 20.33 6.58 -7.42
CA SER A 207 19.20 7.40 -7.01
C SER A 207 19.50 8.89 -7.18
N VAL A 208 18.46 9.72 -7.28
CA VAL A 208 18.57 11.18 -7.22
C VAL A 208 18.30 11.61 -5.77
N LEU A 209 19.33 12.18 -5.13
CA LEU A 209 19.31 12.63 -3.73
C LEU A 209 19.54 14.15 -3.62
N ALA A 210 19.32 14.88 -4.71
CA ALA A 210 19.53 16.32 -4.71
C ALA A 210 18.69 17.02 -3.63
N ASN A 211 19.34 17.84 -2.79
CA ASN A 211 18.74 18.53 -1.64
C ASN A 211 18.09 17.58 -0.59
N THR A 212 18.37 16.28 -0.63
CA THR A 212 17.85 15.33 0.38
C THR A 212 18.51 15.57 1.73
N LYS A 213 17.73 15.49 2.81
CA LYS A 213 18.20 15.66 4.18
C LYS A 213 18.38 14.33 4.89
N PHE A 214 19.61 14.04 5.37
CA PHE A 214 19.94 12.84 6.16
C PHE A 214 20.38 13.17 7.58
N ASN A 215 19.96 14.29 8.15
CA ASN A 215 20.37 14.68 9.51
C ASN A 215 20.06 13.57 10.52
N ALA A 216 21.06 13.13 11.30
CA ALA A 216 20.97 12.02 12.25
C ALA A 216 20.50 10.65 11.66
N ALA A 217 20.49 10.48 10.35
CA ALA A 217 20.18 9.19 9.73
C ALA A 217 21.29 8.15 9.98
N VAL A 218 20.94 6.87 9.96
CA VAL A 218 21.88 5.75 10.05
C VAL A 218 22.07 5.15 8.65
N LEU A 219 23.20 5.44 7.99
CA LEU A 219 23.55 4.96 6.64
C LEU A 219 24.61 3.85 6.66
N ASP A 220 24.89 3.25 7.81
CA ASP A 220 25.95 2.26 7.95
C ASP A 220 25.77 1.10 6.97
N ASN A 221 26.81 0.83 6.19
CA ASN A 221 26.84 -0.16 5.12
C ASN A 221 25.85 0.09 3.96
N ALA A 222 25.26 1.28 3.85
CA ALA A 222 24.42 1.64 2.72
C ALA A 222 25.24 1.78 1.43
N ASP A 223 24.59 1.61 0.28
CA ASP A 223 25.24 1.73 -1.04
C ASP A 223 24.64 2.92 -1.81
N LEU A 224 25.40 4.02 -1.90
CA LEU A 224 25.05 5.25 -2.58
C LEU A 224 25.84 5.43 -3.90
N ARG A 225 26.48 4.39 -4.42
CA ARG A 225 27.30 4.52 -5.62
C ARG A 225 26.48 5.03 -6.81
N ASN A 226 27.07 5.95 -7.54
CA ASN A 226 26.46 6.63 -8.69
C ASN A 226 25.18 7.40 -8.32
N ALA A 227 24.91 7.72 -7.06
CA ALA A 227 23.80 8.58 -6.69
C ALA A 227 24.14 10.06 -6.97
N ASP A 228 23.13 10.84 -7.36
CA ASP A 228 23.26 12.29 -7.43
C ASP A 228 23.13 12.89 -6.02
N LEU A 229 24.25 13.36 -5.49
CA LEU A 229 24.35 13.93 -4.12
C LEU A 229 24.38 15.46 -4.13
N THR A 230 23.90 16.11 -5.19
CA THR A 230 23.93 17.57 -5.31
C THR A 230 23.19 18.21 -4.15
N TYR A 231 23.88 19.03 -3.35
CA TYR A 231 23.36 19.71 -2.16
C TYR A 231 22.72 18.77 -1.11
N THR A 232 23.08 17.48 -1.10
CA THR A 232 22.62 16.54 -0.06
C THR A 232 23.18 16.92 1.31
N GLU A 233 22.30 16.95 2.32
CA GLU A 233 22.66 17.30 3.69
C GLU A 233 22.82 16.04 4.56
N PHE A 234 24.06 15.67 4.89
CA PHE A 234 24.32 14.51 5.75
C PHE A 234 24.32 14.84 7.25
N GLY A 235 24.54 16.10 7.63
CA GLY A 235 24.57 16.57 9.02
C GLY A 235 25.32 15.59 9.93
N THR A 236 24.65 15.08 10.96
CA THR A 236 25.19 14.12 11.94
C THR A 236 24.93 12.65 11.59
N ALA A 237 24.61 12.33 10.34
CA ALA A 237 24.37 10.95 9.91
C ALA A 237 25.59 10.03 10.16
N THR A 238 25.33 8.78 10.60
CA THR A 238 26.38 7.75 10.64
C THR A 238 26.57 7.15 9.25
N LYS A 239 27.84 6.86 8.91
CA LYS A 239 28.23 6.42 7.55
C LYS A 239 29.31 5.34 7.58
N LEU A 240 29.29 4.46 8.58
CA LEU A 240 30.29 3.40 8.70
C LEU A 240 30.17 2.43 7.50
N ASN A 241 31.27 2.27 6.74
CA ASN A 241 31.33 1.43 5.54
C ASN A 241 30.29 1.81 4.45
N THR A 242 29.76 3.01 4.47
CA THR A 242 28.87 3.51 3.40
C THR A 242 29.65 3.67 2.11
N LYS A 243 29.10 3.23 0.99
CA LYS A 243 29.73 3.29 -0.33
C LYS A 243 29.22 4.49 -1.12
N PHE A 244 30.11 5.38 -1.53
CA PHE A 244 29.81 6.58 -2.34
C PHE A 244 30.35 6.48 -3.79
N GLU A 245 31.33 5.64 -4.03
CA GLU A 245 32.02 5.42 -5.33
C GLU A 245 32.00 3.95 -5.72
#